data_3cc97373656ec6b4241935058f6f6bbe
#
_entry.id   3cc97373656ec6b4241935058f6f6bbe
#
_cell.length_a   1.000
_cell.length_b   1.000
_cell.length_c   1.000
_cell.angle_alpha   90.00
_cell.angle_beta   90.00
_cell.angle_gamma   90.00
#
_symmetry.space_group_name_H-M   'P 1'
#
loop_
_entity.id
_entity.type
_entity.pdbx_description
1 polymer ?
#
loop_
_entity_poly.entity_id
_entity_poly.type
_entity_poly.pdbx_seq_one_letter_code
_entity_poly.pdbx_strand_id
1 'polypeptide(L)'
;MEKISKYNDLFREYRAYLRLERNYSSNTIESYEMDLDKLRSYAQEHSLDVVHTTYEQLQAFLFDTFKTCTSPATQARVLAGIHAWYRFLLYKN
;
A
#
# COMPACT_ATOMS: atom_id res chain seq x y z
N MET A 1 -7.96 6.59 18.58
CA MET A 1 -6.72 6.04 19.09
C MET A 1 -6.60 4.55 18.83
N GLU A 2 -7.62 3.78 19.19
CA GLU A 2 -7.61 2.35 18.94
C GLU A 2 -7.47 2.04 17.45
N LYS A 3 -8.13 2.82 16.62
CA LYS A 3 -8.07 2.64 15.18
C LYS A 3 -6.65 2.80 14.65
N ILE A 4 -5.93 3.80 15.18
CA ILE A 4 -4.55 4.06 14.77
C ILE A 4 -3.66 2.91 15.20
N SER A 5 -3.81 2.43 16.43
CA SER A 5 -3.05 1.29 16.93
C SER A 5 -3.29 0.05 16.09
N LYS A 6 -4.55 -0.22 15.76
CA LYS A 6 -4.91 -1.38 14.96
C LYS A 6 -4.25 -1.35 13.60
N TYR A 7 -4.25 -0.18 12.96
CA TYR A 7 -3.63 -0.04 11.65
C TYR A 7 -2.12 -0.14 11.73
N ASN A 8 -1.52 0.40 12.81
CA ASN A 8 -0.08 0.28 12.99
C ASN A 8 0.36 -1.17 13.13
N ASP A 9 -0.43 -1.97 13.87
CA ASP A 9 -0.15 -3.39 13.99
C ASP A 9 -0.26 -4.10 12.64
N LEU A 10 -1.28 -3.74 11.87
CA LEU A 10 -1.50 -4.32 10.55
C LEU A 10 -0.35 -4.02 9.61
N PHE A 11 0.17 -2.79 9.64
CA PHE A 11 1.29 -2.41 8.79
C PHE A 11 2.57 -3.10 9.22
N ARG A 12 2.73 -3.34 10.50
CA ARG A 12 3.87 -4.11 11.01
C ARG A 12 3.80 -5.55 10.54
N GLU A 13 2.61 -6.14 10.55
CA GLU A 13 2.40 -7.49 10.04
C GLU A 13 2.67 -7.57 8.55
N TYR A 14 2.30 -6.53 7.80
CA TYR A 14 2.57 -6.46 6.38
C TYR A 14 4.07 -6.50 6.12
N ARG A 15 4.85 -5.74 6.89
CA ARG A 15 6.30 -5.73 6.74
C ARG A 15 6.89 -7.11 7.00
N ALA A 16 6.40 -7.79 8.05
CA ALA A 16 6.85 -9.14 8.35
C ALA A 16 6.48 -10.11 7.23
N TYR A 17 5.29 -9.96 6.67
CA TYR A 17 4.84 -10.78 5.56
C TYR A 17 5.76 -10.63 4.34
N LEU A 18 6.12 -9.39 4.01
CA LEU A 18 7.00 -9.14 2.87
C LEU A 18 8.37 -9.79 3.07
N ARG A 19 8.86 -9.77 4.29
CA ARG A 19 10.17 -10.32 4.60
C ARG A 19 10.14 -11.85 4.70
N LEU A 20 9.17 -12.39 5.43
CA LEU A 20 9.18 -13.80 5.80
C LEU A 20 8.47 -14.68 4.79
N GLU A 21 7.34 -14.22 4.26
CA GLU A 21 6.55 -15.03 3.32
C GLU A 21 6.97 -14.80 1.87
N ARG A 22 7.30 -13.56 1.52
CA ARG A 22 7.66 -13.21 0.15
C ARG A 22 9.16 -13.13 -0.06
N ASN A 23 9.92 -13.08 1.03
CA ASN A 23 11.38 -13.06 1.00
C ASN A 23 11.94 -11.91 0.14
N TYR A 24 11.30 -10.76 0.21
CA TYR A 24 11.75 -9.57 -0.50
C TYR A 24 12.96 -8.96 0.20
N SER A 25 13.82 -8.29 -0.57
CA SER A 25 14.96 -7.57 -0.02
C SER A 25 14.52 -6.36 0.79
N SER A 26 15.42 -5.85 1.63
CA SER A 26 15.13 -4.66 2.43
C SER A 26 14.78 -3.47 1.54
N ASN A 27 15.48 -3.30 0.42
CA ASN A 27 15.18 -2.19 -0.49
C ASN A 27 13.78 -2.30 -1.08
N THR A 28 13.39 -3.51 -1.47
CA THR A 28 12.05 -3.73 -2.00
C THR A 28 10.99 -3.46 -0.95
N ILE A 29 11.21 -3.91 0.29
CA ILE A 29 10.27 -3.70 1.38
C ILE A 29 10.11 -2.21 1.64
N GLU A 30 11.20 -1.45 1.68
CA GLU A 30 11.14 -0.01 1.90
C GLU A 30 10.35 0.69 0.79
N SER A 31 10.59 0.28 -0.46
CA SER A 31 9.86 0.87 -1.58
C SER A 31 8.37 0.61 -1.48
N TYR A 32 8.00 -0.62 -1.14
CA TYR A 32 6.58 -0.97 -1.00
C TYR A 32 5.93 -0.25 0.16
N GLU A 33 6.68 -0.05 1.25
CA GLU A 33 6.16 0.71 2.38
C GLU A 33 5.94 2.17 2.02
N MET A 34 6.84 2.76 1.22
CA MET A 34 6.66 4.13 0.75
C MET A 34 5.42 4.26 -0.12
N ASP A 35 5.19 3.27 -0.98
CA ASP A 35 4.01 3.29 -1.84
C ASP A 35 2.74 3.14 -1.02
N LEU A 36 2.77 2.30 0.00
CA LEU A 36 1.63 2.15 0.91
C LEU A 36 1.37 3.45 1.68
N ASP A 37 2.42 4.17 2.07
CA ASP A 37 2.26 5.46 2.75
C ASP A 37 1.55 6.46 1.86
N LYS A 38 1.81 6.44 0.56
CA LYS A 38 1.09 7.31 -0.37
C LYS A 38 -0.40 6.98 -0.38
N LEU A 39 -0.73 5.69 -0.39
CA LEU A 39 -2.13 5.28 -0.35
C LEU A 39 -2.77 5.66 0.99
N ARG A 40 -2.04 5.50 2.09
CA ARG A 40 -2.55 5.88 3.41
C ARG A 40 -2.86 7.37 3.48
N SER A 41 -1.97 8.20 2.96
CA SER A 41 -2.18 9.65 2.94
C SER A 41 -3.39 10.01 2.10
N TYR A 42 -3.51 9.41 0.92
CA TYR A 42 -4.64 9.63 0.04
C TYR A 42 -5.95 9.22 0.74
N ALA A 43 -5.94 8.05 1.37
CA ALA A 43 -7.12 7.56 2.06
C ALA A 43 -7.53 8.49 3.19
N GLN A 44 -6.56 9.03 3.92
CA GLN A 44 -6.84 9.97 5.01
C GLN A 44 -7.46 11.24 4.47
N GLU A 45 -6.93 11.77 3.38
CA GLU A 45 -7.44 13.01 2.77
C GLU A 45 -8.86 12.85 2.24
N HIS A 46 -9.19 11.67 1.76
CA HIS A 46 -10.48 11.41 1.13
C HIS A 46 -11.43 10.61 2.02
N SER A 47 -11.06 10.42 3.28
CA SER A 47 -11.89 9.71 4.27
C SER A 47 -12.20 8.29 3.81
N LEU A 48 -11.20 7.61 3.26
CA LEU A 48 -11.33 6.23 2.80
C LEU A 48 -10.71 5.27 3.80
N ASP A 49 -11.15 4.02 3.76
CA ASP A 49 -10.58 2.96 4.58
C ASP A 49 -9.56 2.19 3.72
N VAL A 50 -8.29 2.28 4.10
CA VAL A 50 -7.20 1.67 3.33
C VAL A 50 -7.33 0.15 3.25
N VAL A 51 -8.07 -0.45 4.16
CA VAL A 51 -8.29 -1.90 4.19
C VAL A 51 -9.45 -2.32 3.29
N HIS A 52 -10.44 -1.44 3.13
CA HIS A 52 -11.68 -1.74 2.38
C HIS A 52 -11.87 -0.78 1.21
N THR A 53 -10.80 -0.52 0.46
CA THR A 53 -10.85 0.37 -0.68
C THR A 53 -11.52 -0.31 -1.87
N THR A 54 -12.42 0.40 -2.54
CA THR A 54 -13.05 -0.14 -3.74
C THR A 54 -12.15 0.00 -4.96
N TYR A 55 -12.51 -0.71 -6.02
CA TYR A 55 -11.78 -0.64 -7.29
C TYR A 55 -11.75 0.80 -7.82
N GLU A 56 -12.90 1.48 -7.79
CA GLU A 56 -13.00 2.86 -8.27
C GLU A 56 -12.13 3.80 -7.45
N GLN A 57 -12.09 3.59 -6.14
CA GLN A 57 -11.25 4.41 -5.26
C GLN A 57 -9.77 4.19 -5.57
N LEU A 58 -9.38 2.96 -5.82
CA LEU A 58 -7.99 2.65 -6.18
C LEU A 58 -7.61 3.26 -7.52
N GLN A 59 -8.52 3.21 -8.48
CA GLN A 59 -8.25 3.83 -9.78
C GLN A 59 -8.07 5.34 -9.64
N ALA A 60 -8.90 5.98 -8.82
CA ALA A 60 -8.78 7.42 -8.58
C ALA A 60 -7.44 7.74 -7.92
N PHE A 61 -7.02 6.93 -6.97
CA PHE A 61 -5.72 7.10 -6.32
C PHE A 61 -4.57 6.97 -7.32
N LEU A 62 -4.62 5.95 -8.15
CA LEU A 62 -3.55 5.73 -9.14
C LEU A 62 -3.51 6.86 -10.16
N PHE A 63 -4.68 7.31 -10.62
CA PHE A 63 -4.76 8.43 -11.56
C PHE A 63 -4.13 9.68 -10.95
N ASP A 64 -4.48 9.98 -9.71
CA ASP A 64 -3.94 11.14 -9.01
C ASP A 64 -2.44 11.04 -8.81
N THR A 65 -1.98 9.86 -8.40
CA THR A 65 -0.55 9.62 -8.18
C THR A 65 0.25 9.75 -9.47
N PHE A 66 -0.27 9.23 -10.57
CA PHE A 66 0.45 9.21 -11.84
C PHE A 66 0.47 10.56 -12.53
N LYS A 67 -0.33 11.53 -12.08
CA LYS A 67 -0.23 12.88 -12.61
C LYS A 67 1.15 13.48 -12.37
N THR A 68 1.75 13.18 -11.22
CA THR A 68 3.05 13.72 -10.87
C THR A 68 4.18 12.74 -11.11
N CYS A 69 3.85 11.49 -11.41
CA CYS A 69 4.81 10.42 -11.59
C CYS A 69 4.89 10.10 -13.09
N THR A 70 5.96 10.59 -13.74
CA THR A 70 6.07 10.47 -15.18
C THR A 70 6.86 9.25 -15.64
N SER A 71 7.63 8.61 -14.73
CA SER A 71 8.47 7.48 -15.09
C SER A 71 7.64 6.19 -15.14
N PRO A 72 7.65 5.46 -16.27
CA PRO A 72 6.98 4.17 -16.34
C PRO A 72 7.48 3.18 -15.29
N ALA A 73 8.77 3.21 -14.98
CA ALA A 73 9.34 2.31 -13.98
C ALA A 73 8.75 2.59 -12.61
N THR A 74 8.61 3.87 -12.24
CA THR A 74 8.02 4.24 -10.97
C THR A 74 6.55 3.85 -10.91
N GLN A 75 5.82 4.05 -12.01
CA GLN A 75 4.41 3.66 -12.07
C GLN A 75 4.25 2.16 -11.87
N ALA A 76 5.09 1.36 -12.52
CA ALA A 76 5.06 -0.08 -12.37
C ALA A 76 5.35 -0.51 -10.94
N ARG A 77 6.32 0.16 -10.31
CA ARG A 77 6.69 -0.14 -8.92
C ARG A 77 5.54 0.18 -7.97
N VAL A 78 4.89 1.32 -8.15
CA VAL A 78 3.76 1.71 -7.31
C VAL A 78 2.64 0.69 -7.43
N LEU A 79 2.33 0.27 -8.67
CA LEU A 79 1.31 -0.75 -8.88
C LEU A 79 1.67 -2.05 -8.17
N ALA A 80 2.93 -2.47 -8.27
CA ALA A 80 3.37 -3.70 -7.61
C ALA A 80 3.23 -3.60 -6.10
N GLY A 81 3.57 -2.43 -5.53
CA GLY A 81 3.45 -2.21 -4.10
C GLY A 81 2.01 -2.26 -3.62
N ILE A 82 1.10 -1.65 -4.38
CA ILE A 82 -0.32 -1.67 -4.03
C ILE A 82 -0.88 -3.08 -4.15
N HIS A 83 -0.51 -3.82 -5.20
CA HIS A 83 -0.92 -5.22 -5.35
C HIS A 83 -0.43 -6.07 -4.18
N ALA A 84 0.80 -5.83 -3.72
CA ALA A 84 1.36 -6.57 -2.61
C ALA A 84 0.55 -6.33 -1.33
N TRP A 85 0.11 -5.10 -1.11
CA TRP A 85 -0.70 -4.76 0.06
C TRP A 85 -2.02 -5.54 0.06
N TYR A 86 -2.73 -5.55 -1.06
CA TYR A 86 -4.01 -6.24 -1.12
C TYR A 86 -3.86 -7.75 -1.15
N ARG A 87 -2.77 -8.26 -1.71
CA ARG A 87 -2.47 -9.68 -1.61
C ARG A 87 -2.23 -10.08 -0.16
N PHE A 88 -1.54 -9.24 0.60
CA PHE A 88 -1.34 -9.48 2.02
C PHE A 88 -2.68 -9.51 2.78
N LEU A 89 -3.56 -8.59 2.48
CA LEU A 89 -4.87 -8.55 3.14
C LEU A 89 -5.66 -9.84 2.87
N LEU A 90 -5.59 -10.34 1.65
CA LEU A 90 -6.22 -11.62 1.31
C LEU A 90 -5.55 -12.78 2.03
N TYR A 91 -4.24 -12.73 2.16
CA TYR A 91 -3.47 -13.76 2.86
C TYR A 91 -3.90 -13.86 4.33
N LYS A 92 -4.15 -12.72 4.95
CA LYS A 92 -4.57 -12.67 6.36
C LYS A 92 -5.96 -13.24 6.57
N ASN A 93 -6.84 -13.10 5.62
CA ASN A 93 -8.19 -13.62 5.75
C ASN A 93 -8.19 -15.15 5.54
#